data_51dee3b52c2309da2053178ed26ed1c7
#
_entry.id   51dee3b52c2309da2053178ed26ed1c7
#
_cell.length_a   1.000
_cell.length_b   1.000
_cell.length_c   1.000
_cell.angle_alpha   90.00
_cell.angle_beta   90.00
_cell.angle_gamma   90.00
#
_symmetry.space_group_name_H-M   'P 1'
#
loop_
_entity.id
_entity.type
_entity.pdbx_description
1 polymer ?
#
loop_
_entity_poly.entity_id
_entity_poly.type
_entity_poly.pdbx_seq_one_letter_code
_entity_poly.pdbx_strand_id
1 'polypeptide(L)'
;MTLNEIAKKLIRQNKGRYLILSLSICFAILMTGAYGVLLFSPAITDVLMTDGSTYLIALGMYGITVLGIVVFLFYANSIFMKFQMGEIGIFLSLGMPPKAVTKMHNKQFDLVFTFSGVIGVVLSIPFAFAVWSFLTLFLSYTDHTFTIGWQGIFIAILIWISAWGILRLKNTISLSKADVIKILHSSSENE
;
A
#
# COMPACT_ATOMS: atom_id res chain seq x y z
N MET A 1 24.85 -17.38 -7.12
CA MET A 1 23.46 -17.01 -6.81
C MET A 1 23.34 -15.48 -6.86
N THR A 2 22.48 -14.94 -7.68
CA THR A 2 22.26 -13.49 -7.73
C THR A 2 21.36 -13.05 -6.58
N LEU A 3 21.53 -11.79 -6.09
CA LEU A 3 20.65 -11.21 -5.04
C LEU A 3 19.17 -11.34 -5.38
N ASN A 4 18.84 -11.38 -6.68
CA ASN A 4 17.47 -11.56 -7.18
C ASN A 4 16.90 -12.95 -6.90
N GLU A 5 17.72 -13.98 -7.07
CA GLU A 5 17.33 -15.38 -6.84
C GLU A 5 17.10 -15.62 -5.35
N ILE A 6 17.97 -15.04 -4.51
CA ILE A 6 17.84 -15.12 -3.05
C ILE A 6 16.55 -14.41 -2.60
N ALA A 7 16.28 -13.20 -3.09
CA ALA A 7 15.08 -12.45 -2.77
C ALA A 7 13.80 -13.22 -3.14
N LYS A 8 13.72 -13.79 -4.35
CA LYS A 8 12.57 -14.60 -4.78
C LYS A 8 12.39 -15.88 -3.95
N LYS A 9 13.51 -16.55 -3.58
CA LYS A 9 13.48 -17.77 -2.76
C LYS A 9 12.96 -17.49 -1.35
N LEU A 10 13.38 -16.38 -0.73
CA LEU A 10 12.89 -15.93 0.58
C LEU A 10 11.41 -15.59 0.58
N ILE A 11 10.93 -14.87 -0.46
CA ILE A 11 9.49 -14.61 -0.63
C ILE A 11 8.72 -15.93 -0.71
N ARG A 12 9.24 -16.91 -1.43
CA ARG A 12 8.60 -18.22 -1.57
C ARG A 12 8.61 -19.05 -0.28
N GLN A 13 9.62 -18.89 0.55
CA GLN A 13 9.73 -19.60 1.83
C GLN A 13 8.79 -19.01 2.89
N ASN A 14 8.63 -17.68 2.91
CA ASN A 14 7.78 -16.94 3.86
C ASN A 14 6.48 -16.40 3.25
N LYS A 15 5.88 -17.18 2.34
CA LYS A 15 4.70 -16.76 1.54
C LYS A 15 3.60 -16.10 2.38
N GLY A 16 3.29 -16.63 3.56
CA GLY A 16 2.19 -16.11 4.39
C GLY A 16 2.40 -14.66 4.82
N ARG A 17 3.61 -14.28 5.22
CA ARG A 17 3.92 -12.91 5.67
C ARG A 17 3.86 -11.90 4.52
N TYR A 18 4.43 -12.27 3.37
CA TYR A 18 4.37 -11.44 2.15
C TYR A 18 2.97 -11.35 1.59
N LEU A 19 2.17 -12.41 1.72
CA LEU A 19 0.77 -12.43 1.29
C LEU A 19 -0.08 -11.47 2.11
N ILE A 20 0.09 -11.43 3.43
CA ILE A 20 -0.64 -10.49 4.30
C ILE A 20 -0.31 -9.04 3.91
N LEU A 21 0.98 -8.72 3.74
CA LEU A 21 1.38 -7.38 3.28
C LEU A 21 0.81 -7.06 1.89
N SER A 22 0.90 -8.01 0.95
CA SER A 22 0.36 -7.88 -0.41
C SER A 22 -1.14 -7.60 -0.41
N LEU A 23 -1.92 -8.37 0.35
CA LEU A 23 -3.37 -8.18 0.50
C LEU A 23 -3.70 -6.84 1.14
N SER A 24 -2.94 -6.42 2.16
CA SER A 24 -3.15 -5.12 2.81
C SER A 24 -2.95 -3.96 1.84
N ILE A 25 -1.89 -4.00 1.02
CA ILE A 25 -1.60 -2.97 0.02
C ILE A 25 -2.67 -2.99 -1.09
N CYS A 26 -2.98 -4.19 -1.61
CA CYS A 26 -3.99 -4.37 -2.64
C CYS A 26 -5.35 -3.81 -2.19
N PHE A 27 -5.80 -4.18 -0.99
CA PHE A 27 -7.06 -3.70 -0.41
C PHE A 27 -7.07 -2.19 -0.21
N ALA A 28 -5.99 -1.62 0.31
CA ALA A 28 -5.85 -0.19 0.52
C ALA A 28 -6.01 0.61 -0.79
N ILE A 29 -5.29 0.21 -1.83
CA ILE A 29 -5.32 0.88 -3.14
C ILE A 29 -6.66 0.63 -3.84
N LEU A 30 -7.22 -0.59 -3.74
CA LEU A 30 -8.53 -0.93 -4.29
C LEU A 30 -9.62 -0.03 -3.70
N MET A 31 -9.68 0.11 -2.38
CA MET A 31 -10.69 0.93 -1.70
C MET A 31 -10.54 2.41 -2.05
N THR A 32 -9.31 2.94 -2.06
CA THR A 32 -9.04 4.33 -2.46
C THR A 32 -9.46 4.58 -3.90
N GLY A 33 -9.10 3.68 -4.82
CA GLY A 33 -9.43 3.80 -6.24
C GLY A 33 -10.93 3.67 -6.50
N ALA A 34 -11.58 2.67 -5.91
CA ALA A 34 -13.00 2.43 -6.11
C ALA A 34 -13.87 3.60 -5.59
N TYR A 35 -13.56 4.11 -4.39
CA TYR A 35 -14.27 5.27 -3.87
C TYR A 35 -14.01 6.52 -4.73
N GLY A 36 -12.77 6.75 -5.15
CA GLY A 36 -12.44 7.85 -6.04
C GLY A 36 -13.13 7.75 -7.40
N VAL A 37 -13.16 6.55 -8.02
CA VAL A 37 -13.88 6.31 -9.29
C VAL A 37 -15.36 6.64 -9.16
N LEU A 38 -16.00 6.26 -8.07
CA LEU A 38 -17.40 6.58 -7.80
C LEU A 38 -17.62 8.07 -7.56
N LEU A 39 -16.83 8.68 -6.67
CA LEU A 39 -16.99 10.08 -6.29
C LEU A 39 -16.82 11.04 -7.46
N PHE A 40 -15.86 10.76 -8.35
CA PHE A 40 -15.58 11.58 -9.52
C PHE A 40 -16.29 11.08 -10.79
N SER A 41 -17.22 10.13 -10.67
CA SER A 41 -18.07 9.72 -11.79
C SER A 41 -19.07 10.85 -12.11
N PRO A 42 -19.21 11.25 -13.39
CA PRO A 42 -20.23 12.22 -13.80
C PRO A 42 -21.63 11.89 -13.28
N ALA A 43 -22.01 10.64 -13.29
CA ALA A 43 -23.30 10.18 -12.78
C ALA A 43 -23.56 10.53 -11.30
N ILE A 44 -22.51 10.56 -10.47
CA ILE A 44 -22.60 10.94 -9.06
C ILE A 44 -22.39 12.44 -8.88
N THR A 45 -21.45 13.03 -9.61
CA THR A 45 -21.20 14.48 -9.51
C THR A 45 -22.39 15.30 -9.92
N ASP A 46 -23.13 14.92 -10.96
CA ASP A 46 -24.33 15.63 -11.41
C ASP A 46 -25.43 15.63 -10.34
N VAL A 47 -25.59 14.52 -9.61
CA VAL A 47 -26.53 14.40 -8.49
C VAL A 47 -26.08 15.19 -7.27
N LEU A 48 -24.78 15.11 -6.93
CA LEU A 48 -24.22 15.78 -5.75
C LEU A 48 -24.04 17.29 -5.95
N MET A 49 -23.83 17.76 -7.18
CA MET A 49 -23.66 19.19 -7.49
C MET A 49 -24.97 19.97 -7.47
N THR A 50 -26.13 19.31 -7.46
CA THR A 50 -27.43 19.95 -7.27
C THR A 50 -27.47 20.68 -5.92
N ASP A 51 -26.75 20.14 -4.89
CA ASP A 51 -26.52 20.79 -3.61
C ASP A 51 -25.00 20.88 -3.34
N GLY A 52 -24.36 22.01 -3.58
CA GLY A 52 -22.94 22.22 -3.44
C GLY A 52 -22.36 21.81 -2.06
N SER A 53 -23.20 21.87 -1.01
CA SER A 53 -22.83 21.40 0.34
C SER A 53 -22.64 19.88 0.42
N THR A 54 -23.46 19.12 -0.29
CA THR A 54 -23.39 17.64 -0.30
C THR A 54 -22.11 17.14 -0.97
N TYR A 55 -21.69 17.79 -2.05
CA TYR A 55 -20.42 17.45 -2.71
C TYR A 55 -19.20 17.70 -1.81
N LEU A 56 -19.17 18.83 -1.09
CA LEU A 56 -18.10 19.14 -0.14
C LEU A 56 -18.01 18.12 1.00
N ILE A 57 -19.14 17.66 1.51
CA ILE A 57 -19.21 16.60 2.52
C ILE A 57 -18.64 15.29 1.97
N ALA A 58 -19.05 14.88 0.78
CA ALA A 58 -18.56 13.66 0.14
C ALA A 58 -17.05 13.71 -0.13
N LEU A 59 -16.53 14.86 -0.56
CA LEU A 59 -15.10 15.09 -0.75
C LEU A 59 -14.35 15.04 0.59
N GLY A 60 -14.91 15.61 1.65
CA GLY A 60 -14.35 15.53 3.01
C GLY A 60 -14.28 14.10 3.53
N MET A 61 -15.33 13.30 3.32
CA MET A 61 -15.36 11.87 3.67
C MET A 61 -14.31 11.07 2.89
N TYR A 62 -14.13 11.38 1.60
CA TYR A 62 -13.05 10.77 0.81
C TYR A 62 -11.67 11.11 1.37
N GLY A 63 -11.43 12.38 1.73
CA GLY A 63 -10.19 12.82 2.36
C GLY A 63 -9.88 12.07 3.66
N ILE A 64 -10.87 11.91 4.54
CA ILE A 64 -10.75 11.15 5.79
C ILE A 64 -10.44 9.66 5.48
N THR A 65 -11.11 9.08 4.51
CA THR A 65 -10.85 7.69 4.07
C THR A 65 -9.42 7.51 3.58
N VAL A 66 -8.92 8.43 2.75
CA VAL A 66 -7.54 8.42 2.26
C VAL A 66 -6.55 8.50 3.42
N LEU A 67 -6.76 9.39 4.39
CA LEU A 67 -5.92 9.49 5.58
C LEU A 67 -5.91 8.19 6.38
N GLY A 68 -7.07 7.59 6.62
CA GLY A 68 -7.20 6.31 7.30
C GLY A 68 -6.44 5.18 6.58
N ILE A 69 -6.53 5.13 5.26
CA ILE A 69 -5.82 4.15 4.44
C ILE A 69 -4.30 4.35 4.49
N VAL A 70 -3.82 5.59 4.47
CA VAL A 70 -2.39 5.90 4.63
C VAL A 70 -1.90 5.40 5.99
N VAL A 71 -2.59 5.71 7.08
CA VAL A 71 -2.26 5.23 8.43
C VAL A 71 -2.26 3.69 8.48
N PHE A 72 -3.24 3.04 7.86
CA PHE A 72 -3.33 1.59 7.75
C PHE A 72 -2.11 0.99 7.03
N LEU A 73 -1.68 1.57 5.91
CA LEU A 73 -0.48 1.13 5.18
C LEU A 73 0.79 1.25 6.03
N PHE A 74 0.93 2.36 6.77
CA PHE A 74 2.04 2.54 7.70
C PHE A 74 2.06 1.49 8.80
N TYR A 75 0.90 1.15 9.34
CA TYR A 75 0.75 0.13 10.37
C TYR A 75 1.07 -1.27 9.84
N ALA A 76 0.50 -1.64 8.69
CA ALA A 76 0.75 -2.93 8.03
C ALA A 76 2.24 -3.11 7.71
N ASN A 77 2.89 -2.07 7.15
CA ASN A 77 4.33 -2.10 6.91
C ASN A 77 5.15 -2.21 8.19
N SER A 78 4.74 -1.54 9.27
CA SER A 78 5.45 -1.61 10.55
C SER A 78 5.41 -3.00 11.17
N ILE A 79 4.27 -3.69 11.07
CA ILE A 79 4.13 -5.09 11.50
C ILE A 79 5.03 -5.99 10.63
N PHE A 80 4.99 -5.82 9.32
CA PHE A 80 5.82 -6.59 8.40
C PHE A 80 7.31 -6.43 8.71
N MET A 81 7.77 -5.20 8.96
CA MET A 81 9.15 -4.91 9.35
C MET A 81 9.55 -5.59 10.64
N LYS A 82 8.69 -5.62 11.66
CA LYS A 82 8.98 -6.34 12.93
C LYS A 82 9.24 -7.82 12.69
N PHE A 83 8.47 -8.46 11.83
CA PHE A 83 8.69 -9.87 11.49
C PHE A 83 9.97 -10.11 10.68
N GLN A 84 10.36 -9.15 9.84
CA GLN A 84 11.59 -9.23 9.04
C GLN A 84 12.86 -9.00 9.87
N MET A 85 12.79 -8.25 10.97
CA MET A 85 13.97 -7.93 11.80
C MET A 85 14.68 -9.19 12.32
N GLY A 86 13.93 -10.26 12.65
CA GLY A 86 14.53 -11.54 13.06
C GLY A 86 15.37 -12.18 11.95
N GLU A 87 14.88 -12.19 10.72
CA GLU A 87 15.61 -12.73 9.57
C GLU A 87 16.83 -11.87 9.22
N ILE A 88 16.68 -10.56 9.27
CA ILE A 88 17.77 -9.61 9.07
C ILE A 88 18.88 -9.83 10.11
N GLY A 89 18.53 -10.04 11.37
CA GLY A 89 19.46 -10.35 12.44
C GLY A 89 20.29 -11.61 12.15
N ILE A 90 19.66 -12.66 11.64
CA ILE A 90 20.36 -13.91 11.26
C ILE A 90 21.36 -13.65 10.11
N PHE A 91 20.97 -12.90 9.07
CA PHE A 91 21.90 -12.59 7.96
C PHE A 91 23.09 -11.74 8.41
N LEU A 92 22.89 -10.80 9.32
CA LEU A 92 23.95 -10.00 9.90
C LEU A 92 24.89 -10.85 10.77
N SER A 93 24.36 -11.83 11.53
CA SER A 93 25.17 -12.75 12.34
C SER A 93 26.01 -13.68 11.49
N LEU A 94 25.54 -14.03 10.29
CA LEU A 94 26.28 -14.81 9.30
C LEU A 94 27.34 -13.99 8.54
N GLY A 95 27.54 -12.71 8.92
CA GLY A 95 28.58 -11.84 8.34
C GLY A 95 28.18 -11.15 7.03
N MET A 96 26.87 -11.15 6.68
CA MET A 96 26.42 -10.42 5.50
C MET A 96 26.52 -8.90 5.73
N PRO A 97 27.13 -8.13 4.81
CA PRO A 97 27.27 -6.70 5.00
C PRO A 97 25.90 -6.00 5.03
N PRO A 98 25.68 -5.06 5.94
CA PRO A 98 24.39 -4.38 6.18
C PRO A 98 23.79 -3.78 4.94
N LYS A 99 24.62 -3.15 4.10
CA LYS A 99 24.17 -2.57 2.81
C LYS A 99 23.58 -3.62 1.87
N ALA A 100 24.10 -4.85 1.88
CA ALA A 100 23.56 -5.94 1.05
C ALA A 100 22.21 -6.42 1.56
N VAL A 101 22.05 -6.53 2.89
CA VAL A 101 20.79 -6.91 3.54
C VAL A 101 19.69 -5.87 3.26
N THR A 102 20.01 -4.57 3.44
CA THR A 102 19.08 -3.48 3.13
C THR A 102 18.68 -3.47 1.65
N LYS A 103 19.63 -3.67 0.74
CA LYS A 103 19.36 -3.73 -0.69
C LYS A 103 18.45 -4.91 -1.06
N MET A 104 18.68 -6.06 -0.44
CA MET A 104 17.86 -7.27 -0.63
C MET A 104 16.43 -7.04 -0.13
N HIS A 105 16.28 -6.49 1.08
CA HIS A 105 14.97 -6.20 1.67
C HIS A 105 14.19 -5.17 0.84
N ASN A 106 14.81 -4.05 0.47
CA ASN A 106 14.16 -3.04 -0.36
C ASN A 106 13.66 -3.63 -1.68
N LYS A 107 14.42 -4.54 -2.28
CA LYS A 107 14.01 -5.19 -3.53
C LYS A 107 12.81 -6.12 -3.35
N GLN A 108 12.74 -6.85 -2.25
CA GLN A 108 11.58 -7.68 -1.90
C GLN A 108 10.35 -6.80 -1.67
N PHE A 109 10.51 -5.72 -0.91
CA PHE A 109 9.46 -4.75 -0.65
C PHE A 109 8.95 -4.10 -1.95
N ASP A 110 9.85 -3.60 -2.79
CA ASP A 110 9.51 -2.98 -4.07
C ASP A 110 8.70 -3.93 -4.97
N LEU A 111 9.10 -5.20 -5.05
CA LEU A 111 8.40 -6.20 -5.86
C LEU A 111 6.98 -6.45 -5.35
N VAL A 112 6.83 -6.67 -4.04
CA VAL A 112 5.53 -6.93 -3.43
C VAL A 112 4.63 -5.70 -3.54
N PHE A 113 5.17 -4.52 -3.22
CA PHE A 113 4.41 -3.27 -3.23
C PHE A 113 3.92 -2.90 -4.63
N THR A 114 4.78 -3.03 -5.64
CA THR A 114 4.42 -2.74 -7.03
C THR A 114 3.37 -3.71 -7.55
N PHE A 115 3.57 -5.01 -7.36
CA PHE A 115 2.63 -6.02 -7.83
C PHE A 115 1.25 -5.87 -7.18
N SER A 116 1.22 -5.68 -5.86
CA SER A 116 -0.03 -5.51 -5.11
C SER A 116 -0.77 -4.22 -5.48
N GLY A 117 -0.03 -3.13 -5.68
CA GLY A 117 -0.61 -1.85 -6.06
C GLY A 117 -1.23 -1.89 -7.47
N VAL A 118 -0.54 -2.50 -8.45
CA VAL A 118 -1.09 -2.69 -9.80
C VAL A 118 -2.39 -3.49 -9.75
N ILE A 119 -2.41 -4.60 -9.02
CA ILE A 119 -3.61 -5.41 -8.85
C ILE A 119 -4.72 -4.59 -8.18
N GLY A 120 -4.40 -3.81 -7.13
CA GLY A 120 -5.37 -2.95 -6.44
C GLY A 120 -6.00 -1.91 -7.36
N VAL A 121 -5.20 -1.24 -8.20
CA VAL A 121 -5.71 -0.27 -9.19
C VAL A 121 -6.60 -0.95 -10.22
N VAL A 122 -6.19 -2.10 -10.77
CA VAL A 122 -6.99 -2.83 -11.77
C VAL A 122 -8.31 -3.31 -11.17
N LEU A 123 -8.29 -3.84 -9.96
CA LEU A 123 -9.49 -4.33 -9.27
C LEU A 123 -10.41 -3.20 -8.78
N SER A 124 -9.93 -1.98 -8.65
CA SER A 124 -10.76 -0.85 -8.22
C SER A 124 -11.90 -0.53 -9.18
N ILE A 125 -11.69 -0.74 -10.50
CA ILE A 125 -12.71 -0.46 -11.52
C ILE A 125 -13.89 -1.44 -11.42
N PRO A 126 -13.70 -2.77 -11.50
CA PRO A 126 -14.81 -3.71 -11.37
C PRO A 126 -15.47 -3.67 -9.99
N PHE A 127 -14.71 -3.35 -8.94
CA PHE A 127 -15.27 -3.17 -7.61
C PHE A 127 -16.16 -1.92 -7.53
N ALA A 128 -15.74 -0.79 -8.11
CA ALA A 128 -16.56 0.41 -8.23
C ALA A 128 -17.85 0.13 -9.01
N PHE A 129 -17.75 -0.62 -10.11
CA PHE A 129 -18.93 -1.03 -10.88
C PHE A 129 -19.89 -1.92 -10.06
N ALA A 130 -19.37 -2.86 -9.27
CA ALA A 130 -20.18 -3.70 -8.40
C ALA A 130 -20.91 -2.86 -7.34
N VAL A 131 -20.23 -1.90 -6.71
CA VAL A 131 -20.84 -0.96 -5.75
C VAL A 131 -21.90 -0.11 -6.42
N TRP A 132 -21.64 0.43 -7.62
CA TRP A 132 -22.61 1.17 -8.40
C TRP A 132 -23.86 0.35 -8.70
N SER A 133 -23.70 -0.90 -9.19
CA SER A 133 -24.81 -1.80 -9.49
C SER A 133 -25.65 -2.09 -8.24
N PHE A 134 -25.00 -2.25 -7.08
CA PHE A 134 -25.69 -2.44 -5.82
C PHE A 134 -26.51 -1.19 -5.43
N LEU A 135 -25.93 0.01 -5.56
CA LEU A 135 -26.63 1.27 -5.26
C LEU A 135 -27.85 1.49 -6.17
N THR A 136 -27.75 1.19 -7.45
CA THR A 136 -28.87 1.35 -8.39
C THR A 136 -30.03 0.41 -8.08
N LEU A 137 -29.77 -0.81 -7.60
CA LEU A 137 -30.79 -1.75 -7.15
C LEU A 137 -31.60 -1.22 -5.95
N PHE A 138 -30.94 -0.53 -5.01
CA PHE A 138 -31.59 -0.03 -3.80
C PHE A 138 -32.26 1.34 -3.97
N LEU A 139 -31.68 2.21 -4.80
CA LEU A 139 -32.14 3.59 -4.95
C LEU A 139 -33.12 3.78 -6.11
N SER A 140 -33.46 2.71 -6.87
CA SER A 140 -34.31 2.75 -8.08
C SER A 140 -33.89 3.86 -9.07
N TYR A 141 -32.62 4.18 -9.10
CA TYR A 141 -32.04 5.22 -9.94
C TYR A 141 -31.73 4.59 -11.32
N THR A 142 -32.68 4.71 -12.25
CA THR A 142 -32.62 3.99 -13.54
C THR A 142 -32.01 4.80 -14.69
N ASP A 143 -31.77 6.10 -14.51
CA ASP A 143 -31.49 6.99 -15.66
C ASP A 143 -30.01 7.29 -15.94
N HIS A 144 -29.08 6.85 -15.11
CA HIS A 144 -27.65 7.15 -15.31
C HIS A 144 -26.80 5.91 -15.60
N THR A 145 -26.19 5.88 -16.76
CA THR A 145 -25.17 4.86 -17.11
C THR A 145 -23.90 5.09 -16.28
N PHE A 146 -23.31 4.01 -15.77
CA PHE A 146 -22.03 4.08 -15.06
C PHE A 146 -20.94 4.67 -15.96
N THR A 147 -20.34 5.74 -15.52
CA THR A 147 -19.20 6.39 -16.17
C THR A 147 -18.00 6.39 -15.23
N ILE A 148 -16.82 6.03 -15.76
CA ILE A 148 -15.62 5.92 -14.95
C ILE A 148 -15.07 7.32 -14.63
N GLY A 149 -14.97 7.66 -13.35
CA GLY A 149 -14.28 8.86 -12.87
C GLY A 149 -12.76 8.69 -12.92
N TRP A 150 -12.13 8.99 -14.07
CA TRP A 150 -10.68 8.83 -14.27
C TRP A 150 -9.83 9.58 -13.25
N GLN A 151 -10.33 10.70 -12.73
CA GLN A 151 -9.68 11.48 -11.68
C GLN A 151 -9.43 10.65 -10.42
N GLY A 152 -10.38 9.78 -10.05
CA GLY A 152 -10.23 8.88 -8.91
C GLY A 152 -9.07 7.87 -9.09
N ILE A 153 -8.88 7.35 -10.30
CA ILE A 153 -7.78 6.45 -10.61
C ILE A 153 -6.43 7.19 -10.50
N PHE A 154 -6.34 8.41 -11.05
CA PHE A 154 -5.13 9.22 -10.94
C PHE A 154 -4.76 9.52 -9.48
N ILE A 155 -5.73 9.87 -8.65
CA ILE A 155 -5.51 10.11 -7.22
C ILE A 155 -5.03 8.82 -6.52
N ALA A 156 -5.64 7.67 -6.81
CA ALA A 156 -5.22 6.39 -6.25
C ALA A 156 -3.76 6.04 -6.63
N ILE A 157 -3.36 6.28 -7.88
CA ILE A 157 -1.99 6.07 -8.35
C ILE A 157 -1.02 7.03 -7.64
N LEU A 158 -1.38 8.30 -7.47
CA LEU A 158 -0.56 9.27 -6.75
C LEU A 158 -0.34 8.87 -5.28
N ILE A 159 -1.42 8.42 -4.61
CA ILE A 159 -1.35 7.93 -3.24
C ILE A 159 -0.48 6.68 -3.16
N TRP A 160 -0.62 5.75 -4.10
CA TRP A 160 0.20 4.55 -4.17
C TRP A 160 1.68 4.86 -4.33
N ILE A 161 2.06 5.72 -5.29
CA ILE A 161 3.46 6.10 -5.53
C ILE A 161 4.04 6.85 -4.31
N SER A 162 3.29 7.78 -3.73
CA SER A 162 3.74 8.53 -2.55
C SER A 162 3.93 7.62 -1.33
N ALA A 163 2.99 6.72 -1.07
CA ALA A 163 3.09 5.74 -0.01
C ALA A 163 4.30 4.81 -0.21
N TRP A 164 4.54 4.33 -1.45
CA TRP A 164 5.72 3.53 -1.77
C TRP A 164 7.02 4.26 -1.44
N GLY A 165 7.16 5.51 -1.88
CA GLY A 165 8.37 6.30 -1.62
C GLY A 165 8.63 6.52 -0.13
N ILE A 166 7.60 6.93 0.62
CA ILE A 166 7.70 7.21 2.06
C ILE A 166 8.02 5.92 2.85
N LEU A 167 7.32 4.83 2.58
CA LEU A 167 7.53 3.56 3.27
C LEU A 167 8.91 2.97 2.97
N ARG A 168 9.38 3.07 1.73
CA ARG A 168 10.72 2.64 1.34
C ARG A 168 11.81 3.43 2.09
N LEU A 169 11.67 4.76 2.17
CA LEU A 169 12.58 5.60 2.93
C LEU A 169 12.58 5.22 4.43
N LYS A 170 11.40 5.06 5.02
CA LYS A 170 11.25 4.62 6.42
C LYS A 170 11.93 3.28 6.67
N ASN A 171 11.73 2.30 5.79
CA ASN A 171 12.34 0.98 5.92
C ASN A 171 13.87 1.06 5.84
N THR A 172 14.41 1.83 4.89
CA THR A 172 15.86 2.03 4.75
C THR A 172 16.47 2.68 6.00
N ILE A 173 15.83 3.71 6.55
CA ILE A 173 16.30 4.39 7.77
C ILE A 173 16.20 3.45 8.98
N SER A 174 15.13 2.67 9.09
CA SER A 174 14.97 1.71 10.20
C SER A 174 16.05 0.63 10.18
N LEU A 175 16.41 0.12 8.99
CA LEU A 175 17.47 -0.88 8.84
C LEU A 175 18.85 -0.31 9.14
N SER A 176 19.14 0.93 8.73
CA SER A 176 20.44 1.57 9.02
C SER A 176 20.62 1.85 10.51
N LYS A 177 19.57 2.17 11.24
CA LYS A 177 19.62 2.37 12.70
C LYS A 177 19.85 1.06 13.47
N ALA A 178 19.23 -0.03 13.03
CA ALA A 178 19.44 -1.36 13.63
C ALA A 178 20.92 -1.80 13.54
N ASP A 179 21.60 -1.40 12.49
CA ASP A 179 23.02 -1.61 12.27
C ASP A 179 23.90 -0.90 13.29
N VAL A 180 23.62 0.39 13.53
CA VAL A 180 24.38 1.22 14.47
C VAL A 180 24.25 0.68 15.91
N ILE A 181 23.06 0.24 16.31
CA ILE A 181 22.82 -0.33 17.65
C ILE A 181 23.64 -1.62 17.84
N LYS A 182 23.74 -2.46 16.80
CA LYS A 182 24.52 -3.71 16.87
C LYS A 182 26.02 -3.45 16.96
N ILE A 183 26.51 -2.44 16.25
CA ILE A 183 27.92 -2.01 16.31
C ILE A 183 28.24 -1.45 17.71
N LEU A 184 27.34 -0.65 18.30
CA LEU A 184 27.51 -0.12 19.65
C LEU A 184 27.50 -1.22 20.72
N HIS A 185 26.62 -2.23 20.59
CA HIS A 185 26.60 -3.36 21.53
C HIS A 185 27.86 -4.22 21.42
N SER A 186 28.37 -4.47 20.21
CA SER A 186 29.60 -5.23 20.03
C SER A 186 30.86 -4.49 20.49
N SER A 187 30.87 -3.17 20.53
CA SER A 187 31.97 -2.39 21.10
C SER A 187 31.92 -2.32 22.63
N SER A 188 30.74 -2.43 23.24
CA SER A 188 30.61 -2.45 24.71
C SER A 188 30.84 -3.82 25.36
N GLU A 189 30.81 -4.90 24.59
CA GLU A 189 31.16 -6.26 25.05
C GLU A 189 32.68 -6.54 25.00
N ASN A 190 33.46 -5.66 24.36
CA ASN A 190 34.91 -5.79 24.24
C ASN A 190 35.69 -4.87 25.20
N GLU A 191 35.03 -4.16 26.11
CA GLU A 191 35.60 -3.46 27.27
C GLU A 191 35.31 -4.23 28.57
#